data_103a210ae8b283225868acc1189c5fe7
#
_entry.id   103a210ae8b283225868acc1189c5fe7
#
_cell.length_a   1.000
_cell.length_b   1.000
_cell.length_c   1.000
_cell.angle_alpha   90.00
_cell.angle_beta   90.00
_cell.angle_gamma   90.00
#
_symmetry.space_group_name_H-M   'P 1'
#
loop_
_entity.id
_entity.type
_entity.pdbx_description
1 polymer ?
#
loop_
_entity_poly.entity_id
_entity_poly.type
_entity_poly.pdbx_seq_one_letter_code
_entity_poly.pdbx_strand_id
1 'polypeptide(L)'
;MEMDAGERGEHFIMKKKIAMLLAAALCMGTFAGCGNSASNDSSAADNNTTDNTVAATEGSDVAASADNVKIDTLNVYFVPSRDPDEIVTATEPLANLMQTELAGLGYDIGEVKITVGTTFEAVGEALAAGTADVGFIPGGTYVLYDDGADVILTATRDGLNKDSDNPADWNDGQPTEGTDKQAVSYRALFIAGPSDKGQELADKVNSGEELTWDDLNGANWSVMSSSSPAGYIYPALWLQDRYQKGITDLSSAVQSDSYASAFARLASGQIDVLVTYADARRDYEESW
;
A
#
# COMPACT_ATOMS: atom_id res chain seq x y z
N MET A 1 -24.59 -26.14 10.66
CA MET A 1 -24.25 -25.54 11.96
C MET A 1 -24.46 -24.06 11.76
N GLU A 2 -25.66 -23.58 12.02
CA GLU A 2 -26.04 -22.17 11.86
C GLU A 2 -25.44 -21.39 13.04
N MET A 3 -24.50 -20.51 12.75
CA MET A 3 -24.08 -19.49 13.72
C MET A 3 -25.17 -18.42 13.82
N ASP A 4 -25.52 -18.08 15.04
CA ASP A 4 -26.57 -17.11 15.37
C ASP A 4 -26.25 -15.74 14.74
N ALA A 5 -27.26 -15.13 14.12
CA ALA A 5 -27.15 -13.82 13.47
C ALA A 5 -26.75 -12.69 14.45
N GLY A 6 -26.96 -12.89 15.76
CA GLY A 6 -26.58 -11.96 16.83
C GLY A 6 -25.05 -11.88 17.05
N GLU A 7 -24.37 -13.02 17.09
CA GLU A 7 -22.92 -13.06 17.29
C GLU A 7 -22.15 -12.44 16.11
N ARG A 8 -22.64 -12.62 14.89
CA ARG A 8 -22.05 -11.98 13.70
C ARG A 8 -22.18 -10.45 13.74
N GLY A 9 -23.29 -9.93 14.22
CA GLY A 9 -23.51 -8.49 14.34
C GLY A 9 -22.59 -7.83 15.37
N GLU A 10 -22.38 -8.45 16.52
CA GLU A 10 -21.51 -7.90 17.56
C GLU A 10 -20.02 -7.93 17.15
N HIS A 11 -19.59 -9.02 16.51
CA HIS A 11 -18.23 -9.14 16.00
C HIS A 11 -17.92 -8.12 14.90
N PHE A 12 -18.90 -7.85 14.03
CA PHE A 12 -18.77 -6.84 12.96
C PHE A 12 -18.75 -5.42 13.50
N ILE A 13 -19.57 -5.09 14.51
CA ILE A 13 -19.58 -3.78 15.17
C ILE A 13 -18.28 -3.55 15.95
N MET A 14 -17.72 -4.57 16.57
CA MET A 14 -16.45 -4.51 17.31
C MET A 14 -15.28 -4.26 16.33
N LYS A 15 -15.24 -4.94 15.18
CA LYS A 15 -14.25 -4.71 14.13
C LYS A 15 -14.28 -3.27 13.59
N LYS A 16 -15.46 -2.69 13.37
CA LYS A 16 -15.60 -1.28 12.94
C LYS A 16 -15.06 -0.29 13.98
N LYS A 17 -15.25 -0.55 15.27
CA LYS A 17 -14.72 0.32 16.33
C LYS A 17 -13.19 0.23 16.41
N ILE A 18 -12.60 -0.94 16.27
CA ILE A 18 -11.13 -1.14 16.25
C ILE A 18 -10.52 -0.45 15.02
N ALA A 19 -11.14 -0.58 13.85
CA ALA A 19 -10.68 0.05 12.62
C ALA A 19 -10.63 1.59 12.75
N MET A 20 -11.68 2.20 13.34
CA MET A 20 -11.75 3.65 13.53
C MET A 20 -10.71 4.16 14.53
N LEU A 21 -10.36 3.36 15.55
CA LEU A 21 -9.37 3.71 16.57
C LEU A 21 -7.94 3.54 16.09
N LEU A 22 -7.66 2.52 15.28
CA LEU A 22 -6.36 2.35 14.60
C LEU A 22 -6.02 3.56 13.72
N ALA A 23 -7.01 4.11 13.00
CA ALA A 23 -6.83 5.31 12.20
C ALA A 23 -6.42 6.52 13.05
N ALA A 24 -7.01 6.68 14.25
CA ALA A 24 -6.69 7.78 15.16
C ALA A 24 -5.29 7.65 15.78
N ALA A 25 -4.87 6.44 16.15
CA ALA A 25 -3.55 6.18 16.75
C ALA A 25 -2.39 6.45 15.78
N LEU A 26 -2.53 6.03 14.53
CA LEU A 26 -1.51 6.25 13.49
C LEU A 26 -1.36 7.72 13.09
N CYS A 27 -2.42 8.52 13.21
CA CYS A 27 -2.35 9.96 12.94
C CYS A 27 -1.65 10.75 14.05
N MET A 28 -1.63 10.27 15.30
CA MET A 28 -0.98 10.97 16.42
C MET A 28 0.54 10.74 16.48
N GLY A 29 1.07 9.66 15.91
CA GLY A 29 2.50 9.34 15.92
C GLY A 29 3.38 10.22 15.02
N THR A 30 2.81 11.03 14.13
CA THR A 30 3.57 11.86 13.19
C THR A 30 3.86 13.30 13.65
N PHE A 31 3.44 13.70 14.87
CA PHE A 31 3.63 15.06 15.38
C PHE A 31 4.76 15.22 16.42
N ALA A 32 5.62 14.25 16.63
CA ALA A 32 6.74 14.37 17.55
C ALA A 32 8.08 14.47 16.80
N GLY A 33 8.35 15.62 16.19
CA GLY A 33 9.68 15.90 15.66
C GLY A 33 9.76 17.20 14.88
N CYS A 34 9.94 18.32 15.53
CA CYS A 34 10.99 19.30 15.26
C CYS A 34 10.93 20.48 16.21
N GLY A 35 12.06 20.71 16.83
CA GLY A 35 12.31 21.65 17.88
C GLY A 35 12.52 23.09 17.43
N ASN A 36 12.32 23.90 18.37
CA ASN A 36 13.07 25.07 18.85
C ASN A 36 13.65 26.07 17.84
N SER A 37 13.07 27.24 17.81
CA SER A 37 13.83 28.49 17.93
C SER A 37 12.93 29.65 18.33
N ALA A 38 13.37 30.31 19.39
CA ALA A 38 12.79 31.49 19.99
C ALA A 38 13.07 32.74 19.15
N SER A 39 12.13 33.70 19.19
CA SER A 39 12.45 35.09 19.58
C SER A 39 11.21 35.97 19.54
N ASN A 40 11.06 36.65 20.66
CA ASN A 40 10.34 37.89 21.03
C ASN A 40 9.85 38.82 19.87
N ASP A 41 8.67 39.39 19.96
CA ASP A 41 8.47 40.70 20.62
C ASP A 41 6.98 41.17 20.61
N SER A 42 6.62 41.79 21.71
CA SER A 42 5.57 42.74 22.11
C SER A 42 4.49 43.26 21.14
N SER A 43 3.23 43.32 21.50
CA SER A 43 2.50 44.44 22.14
C SER A 43 0.97 44.35 21.95
N ALA A 44 0.31 44.37 23.08
CA ALA A 44 -0.72 45.24 23.63
C ALA A 44 -2.12 45.33 23.01
N ALA A 45 -3.07 45.00 23.91
CA ALA A 45 -4.36 45.67 24.23
C ALA A 45 -5.50 45.57 23.20
N ASP A 46 -6.73 45.21 23.56
CA ASP A 46 -7.62 45.76 24.55
C ASP A 46 -8.88 44.90 24.77
N ASN A 47 -9.37 44.92 25.99
CA ASN A 47 -10.65 44.58 26.58
C ASN A 47 -11.88 44.28 25.71
N ASN A 48 -12.61 43.22 26.05
CA ASN A 48 -13.97 43.41 26.57
C ASN A 48 -14.47 42.24 27.44
N THR A 49 -14.85 42.56 28.64
CA THR A 49 -15.45 41.74 29.68
C THR A 49 -16.91 41.45 29.33
N THR A 50 -17.34 40.22 29.41
CA THR A 50 -18.72 39.88 29.75
C THR A 50 -18.74 38.66 30.66
N ASP A 51 -19.05 38.96 31.89
CA ASP A 51 -19.32 38.05 32.99
C ASP A 51 -20.55 37.18 32.65
N ASN A 52 -20.41 35.88 32.80
CA ASN A 52 -21.56 34.99 32.94
C ASN A 52 -21.19 33.84 33.86
N THR A 53 -21.43 34.10 35.13
CA THR A 53 -21.39 33.12 36.22
C THR A 53 -22.48 32.09 35.98
N VAL A 54 -22.12 30.84 35.67
CA VAL A 54 -23.03 29.71 35.81
C VAL A 54 -22.41 28.69 36.78
N ALA A 55 -23.22 28.36 37.74
CA ALA A 55 -22.95 27.53 38.90
C ALA A 55 -22.25 26.22 38.60
N ALA A 56 -21.22 25.92 39.39
CA ALA A 56 -20.62 24.59 39.49
C ALA A 56 -21.66 23.60 40.02
N THR A 57 -22.05 22.66 39.19
CA THR A 57 -22.68 21.41 39.61
C THR A 57 -21.57 20.40 39.77
N GLU A 58 -21.30 19.99 40.98
CA GLU A 58 -20.43 18.85 41.27
C GLU A 58 -21.01 17.60 40.57
N GLY A 59 -20.45 17.28 39.44
CA GLY A 59 -20.71 16.00 38.75
C GLY A 59 -19.75 14.94 39.28
N SER A 60 -20.30 13.97 39.95
CA SER A 60 -19.65 12.80 40.47
C SER A 60 -18.73 12.22 39.39
N ASP A 61 -17.44 12.08 39.72
CA ASP A 61 -16.50 11.21 39.04
C ASP A 61 -16.99 9.77 39.16
N VAL A 62 -17.76 9.34 38.16
CA VAL A 62 -17.90 7.91 37.86
C VAL A 62 -16.75 7.60 36.96
N ALA A 63 -15.60 7.28 37.53
CA ALA A 63 -14.56 6.50 36.84
C ALA A 63 -15.20 5.15 36.48
N ALA A 64 -15.80 5.08 35.30
CA ALA A 64 -16.08 3.81 34.67
C ALA A 64 -14.71 3.19 34.36
N SER A 65 -14.30 2.21 35.16
CA SER A 65 -13.30 1.25 34.72
C SER A 65 -13.96 0.48 33.57
N ALA A 66 -13.79 0.98 32.35
CA ALA A 66 -14.13 0.18 31.21
C ALA A 66 -13.17 -1.02 31.25
N ASP A 67 -13.71 -2.21 31.47
CA ASP A 67 -12.93 -3.43 31.30
C ASP A 67 -12.34 -3.40 29.90
N ASN A 68 -11.02 -3.59 29.78
CA ASN A 68 -10.36 -3.62 28.50
C ASN A 68 -10.98 -4.68 27.59
N VAL A 69 -11.20 -4.35 26.33
CA VAL A 69 -11.67 -5.29 25.34
C VAL A 69 -10.55 -6.26 25.04
N LYS A 70 -10.75 -7.55 25.35
CA LYS A 70 -9.76 -8.59 25.07
C LYS A 70 -9.87 -9.12 23.66
N ILE A 71 -8.74 -9.21 22.99
CA ILE A 71 -8.57 -9.80 21.66
C ILE A 71 -7.39 -10.76 21.76
N ASP A 72 -7.65 -12.06 21.63
CA ASP A 72 -6.59 -13.06 21.75
C ASP A 72 -5.55 -12.92 20.66
N THR A 73 -5.98 -12.75 19.41
CA THR A 73 -5.09 -12.57 18.25
C THR A 73 -5.68 -11.55 17.30
N LEU A 74 -4.88 -10.56 16.92
CA LEU A 74 -5.16 -9.62 15.82
C LEU A 74 -4.39 -10.08 14.58
N ASN A 75 -5.11 -10.56 13.57
CA ASN A 75 -4.54 -11.07 12.33
C ASN A 75 -4.32 -9.96 11.32
N VAL A 76 -3.05 -9.66 11.01
CA VAL A 76 -2.65 -8.61 10.06
C VAL A 76 -2.05 -9.26 8.82
N TYR A 77 -2.62 -8.98 7.66
CA TYR A 77 -2.23 -9.59 6.39
C TYR A 77 -1.65 -8.57 5.43
N PHE A 78 -0.58 -8.97 4.74
CA PHE A 78 0.04 -8.22 3.65
C PHE A 78 -0.07 -9.00 2.34
N VAL A 79 -0.28 -8.29 1.22
CA VAL A 79 -0.13 -8.90 -0.11
C VAL A 79 1.36 -9.15 -0.41
N PRO A 80 1.71 -10.16 -1.24
CA PRO A 80 3.09 -10.47 -1.60
C PRO A 80 3.63 -9.48 -2.64
N SER A 81 3.69 -8.18 -2.29
CA SER A 81 4.21 -7.12 -3.16
C SER A 81 5.73 -7.10 -3.25
N ARG A 82 6.41 -7.74 -2.29
CA ARG A 82 7.87 -7.98 -2.23
C ARG A 82 8.13 -9.41 -1.79
N ASP A 83 9.41 -9.74 -1.58
CA ASP A 83 9.76 -11.01 -0.95
C ASP A 83 9.05 -11.16 0.40
N PRO A 84 8.37 -12.30 0.66
CA PRO A 84 7.62 -12.50 1.90
C PRO A 84 8.46 -12.37 3.17
N ASP A 85 9.70 -12.86 3.16
CA ASP A 85 10.60 -12.79 4.32
C ASP A 85 11.05 -11.35 4.59
N GLU A 86 11.25 -10.55 3.53
CA GLU A 86 11.52 -9.11 3.65
C GLU A 86 10.32 -8.37 4.26
N ILE A 87 9.10 -8.67 3.81
CA ILE A 87 7.88 -8.05 4.36
C ILE A 87 7.76 -8.40 5.85
N VAL A 88 7.90 -9.66 6.22
CA VAL A 88 7.81 -10.10 7.62
C VAL A 88 8.87 -9.37 8.47
N THR A 89 10.12 -9.33 8.02
CA THR A 89 11.22 -8.67 8.74
C THR A 89 10.98 -7.17 8.90
N ALA A 90 10.58 -6.48 7.82
CA ALA A 90 10.33 -5.04 7.85
C ALA A 90 9.12 -4.66 8.71
N THR A 91 8.14 -5.55 8.85
CA THR A 91 6.90 -5.30 9.60
C THR A 91 6.92 -5.84 11.04
N GLU A 92 7.98 -6.54 11.46
CA GLU A 92 8.12 -7.03 12.83
C GLU A 92 7.88 -5.95 13.91
N PRO A 93 8.43 -4.71 13.78
CA PRO A 93 8.15 -3.64 14.75
C PRO A 93 6.68 -3.23 14.82
N LEU A 94 5.92 -3.41 13.75
CA LEU A 94 4.50 -3.05 13.68
C LEU A 94 3.66 -3.84 14.70
N ALA A 95 3.97 -5.10 14.94
CA ALA A 95 3.24 -5.92 15.90
C ALA A 95 3.27 -5.32 17.31
N ASN A 96 4.47 -4.97 17.79
CA ASN A 96 4.65 -4.35 19.10
C ASN A 96 4.03 -2.94 19.17
N LEU A 97 4.14 -2.17 18.09
CA LEU A 97 3.53 -0.84 18.01
C LEU A 97 2.01 -0.93 18.14
N MET A 98 1.38 -1.82 17.38
CA MET A 98 -0.08 -2.02 17.42
C MET A 98 -0.55 -2.47 18.80
N GLN A 99 0.15 -3.41 19.45
CA GLN A 99 -0.20 -3.83 20.82
C GLN A 99 -0.12 -2.65 21.80
N THR A 100 0.95 -1.86 21.73
CA THR A 100 1.19 -0.73 22.64
C THR A 100 0.13 0.36 22.48
N GLU A 101 -0.12 0.78 21.24
CA GLU A 101 -1.07 1.86 20.94
C GLU A 101 -2.51 1.43 21.25
N LEU A 102 -2.89 0.20 20.90
CA LEU A 102 -4.23 -0.32 21.18
C LEU A 102 -4.47 -0.53 22.68
N ALA A 103 -3.44 -0.90 23.44
CA ALA A 103 -3.54 -0.98 24.91
C ALA A 103 -3.86 0.40 25.52
N GLY A 104 -3.24 1.48 25.00
CA GLY A 104 -3.55 2.85 25.39
C GLY A 104 -4.99 3.27 25.10
N LEU A 105 -5.68 2.57 24.20
CA LEU A 105 -7.07 2.81 23.81
C LEU A 105 -8.07 1.84 24.49
N GLY A 106 -7.61 1.02 25.43
CA GLY A 106 -8.45 0.10 26.17
C GLY A 106 -8.65 -1.28 25.52
N TYR A 107 -7.75 -1.68 24.61
CA TYR A 107 -7.73 -3.01 24.02
C TYR A 107 -6.57 -3.84 24.59
N ASP A 108 -6.86 -5.03 25.05
CA ASP A 108 -5.87 -6.01 25.54
C ASP A 108 -5.66 -7.06 24.43
N ILE A 109 -4.60 -6.85 23.60
CA ILE A 109 -4.27 -7.70 22.47
C ILE A 109 -3.22 -8.72 22.90
N GLY A 110 -3.59 -10.00 22.93
CA GLY A 110 -2.70 -11.09 23.31
C GLY A 110 -1.55 -11.29 22.31
N GLU A 111 -1.87 -11.30 21.01
CA GLU A 111 -0.91 -11.42 19.91
C GLU A 111 -1.32 -10.57 18.72
N VAL A 112 -0.36 -9.90 18.06
CA VAL A 112 -0.52 -9.38 16.71
C VAL A 112 0.23 -10.30 15.76
N LYS A 113 -0.51 -11.06 14.96
CA LYS A 113 0.05 -12.03 14.02
C LYS A 113 0.12 -11.43 12.62
N ILE A 114 1.36 -11.22 12.12
CA ILE A 114 1.60 -10.74 10.77
C ILE A 114 1.74 -11.94 9.83
N THR A 115 1.03 -11.90 8.71
CA THR A 115 1.03 -12.95 7.68
C THR A 115 1.14 -12.30 6.30
N VAL A 116 2.00 -12.84 5.43
CA VAL A 116 2.02 -12.49 4.01
C VAL A 116 1.18 -13.53 3.27
N GLY A 117 0.19 -13.06 2.51
CA GLY A 117 -0.65 -13.94 1.70
C GLY A 117 0.10 -14.53 0.52
N THR A 118 -0.41 -15.62 -0.03
CA THR A 118 0.20 -16.27 -1.19
C THR A 118 -0.08 -15.52 -2.49
N THR A 119 -1.21 -14.82 -2.57
CA THR A 119 -1.62 -13.96 -3.69
C THR A 119 -2.33 -12.71 -3.17
N PHE A 120 -2.56 -11.73 -4.02
CA PHE A 120 -3.32 -10.53 -3.68
C PHE A 120 -4.77 -10.87 -3.34
N GLU A 121 -5.38 -11.77 -4.12
CA GLU A 121 -6.75 -12.24 -3.91
C GLU A 121 -6.89 -13.01 -2.60
N ALA A 122 -5.91 -13.85 -2.25
CA ALA A 122 -5.96 -14.62 -1.01
C ALA A 122 -6.04 -13.71 0.25
N VAL A 123 -5.42 -12.53 0.20
CA VAL A 123 -5.55 -11.54 1.28
C VAL A 123 -6.93 -10.89 1.28
N GLY A 124 -7.47 -10.55 0.10
CA GLY A 124 -8.84 -10.05 -0.03
C GLY A 124 -9.87 -11.05 0.47
N GLU A 125 -9.73 -12.31 0.10
CA GLU A 125 -10.59 -13.41 0.58
C GLU A 125 -10.49 -13.58 2.10
N ALA A 126 -9.29 -13.48 2.69
CA ALA A 126 -9.09 -13.58 4.13
C ALA A 126 -9.81 -12.44 4.89
N LEU A 127 -9.80 -11.22 4.36
CA LEU A 127 -10.55 -10.09 4.89
C LEU A 127 -12.06 -10.33 4.78
N ALA A 128 -12.55 -10.73 3.61
CA ALA A 128 -13.97 -11.00 3.36
C ALA A 128 -14.50 -12.16 4.22
N ALA A 129 -13.68 -13.19 4.44
CA ALA A 129 -14.01 -14.32 5.30
C ALA A 129 -13.89 -14.01 6.80
N GLY A 130 -13.29 -12.87 7.19
CA GLY A 130 -13.04 -12.49 8.56
C GLY A 130 -11.92 -13.30 9.24
N THR A 131 -11.04 -13.92 8.48
CA THR A 131 -9.83 -14.61 8.98
C THR A 131 -8.63 -13.67 9.06
N ALA A 132 -8.66 -12.55 8.36
CA ALA A 132 -7.80 -11.39 8.56
C ALA A 132 -8.63 -10.27 9.18
N ASP A 133 -8.08 -9.60 10.19
CA ASP A 133 -8.71 -8.45 10.85
C ASP A 133 -8.29 -7.13 10.21
N VAL A 134 -7.03 -7.05 9.75
CA VAL A 134 -6.43 -5.91 9.05
C VAL A 134 -5.69 -6.41 7.81
N GLY A 135 -5.86 -5.74 6.68
CA GLY A 135 -5.16 -6.06 5.43
C GLY A 135 -4.48 -4.85 4.81
N PHE A 136 -3.22 -5.02 4.42
CA PHE A 136 -2.49 -4.08 3.58
C PHE A 136 -2.60 -4.56 2.13
N ILE A 137 -3.57 -3.99 1.40
CA ILE A 137 -3.93 -4.40 0.05
C ILE A 137 -3.98 -3.18 -0.89
N PRO A 138 -3.70 -3.36 -2.19
CA PRO A 138 -3.90 -2.29 -3.16
C PRO A 138 -5.38 -2.03 -3.44
N GLY A 139 -5.68 -0.81 -3.90
CA GLY A 139 -7.07 -0.40 -4.19
C GLY A 139 -7.79 -1.30 -5.19
N GLY A 140 -7.07 -1.87 -6.18
CA GLY A 140 -7.65 -2.81 -7.14
C GLY A 140 -8.13 -4.11 -6.49
N THR A 141 -7.37 -4.64 -5.52
CA THR A 141 -7.79 -5.81 -4.74
C THR A 141 -8.96 -5.44 -3.82
N TYR A 142 -8.90 -4.27 -3.15
CA TYR A 142 -10.00 -3.82 -2.29
C TYR A 142 -11.34 -3.79 -3.01
N VAL A 143 -11.39 -3.23 -4.23
CA VAL A 143 -12.65 -3.14 -5.02
C VAL A 143 -13.31 -4.50 -5.29
N LEU A 144 -12.53 -5.59 -5.33
CA LEU A 144 -13.07 -6.94 -5.52
C LEU A 144 -13.66 -7.54 -4.23
N TYR A 145 -13.31 -6.99 -3.06
CA TYR A 145 -13.66 -7.51 -1.74
C TYR A 145 -14.22 -6.43 -0.80
N ASP A 146 -14.76 -5.34 -1.34
CA ASP A 146 -15.24 -4.18 -0.60
C ASP A 146 -16.43 -4.49 0.33
N ASP A 147 -17.22 -5.50 0.01
CA ASP A 147 -18.29 -5.99 0.90
C ASP A 147 -17.76 -6.57 2.23
N GLY A 148 -16.49 -6.99 2.27
CA GLY A 148 -15.88 -7.67 3.42
C GLY A 148 -14.94 -6.80 4.26
N ALA A 149 -14.64 -5.56 3.84
CA ALA A 149 -13.69 -4.69 4.53
C ALA A 149 -14.03 -3.21 4.35
N ASP A 150 -13.66 -2.40 5.33
CA ASP A 150 -13.72 -0.92 5.24
C ASP A 150 -12.29 -0.37 5.09
N VAL A 151 -12.09 0.64 4.23
CA VAL A 151 -10.83 1.38 4.15
C VAL A 151 -10.67 2.26 5.39
N ILE A 152 -9.58 2.09 6.13
CA ILE A 152 -9.29 2.88 7.33
C ILE A 152 -8.14 3.87 7.13
N LEU A 153 -7.16 3.53 6.30
CA LEU A 153 -5.97 4.32 6.03
C LEU A 153 -5.50 4.10 4.60
N THR A 154 -4.82 5.09 4.06
CA THR A 154 -4.03 4.97 2.83
C THR A 154 -2.57 5.19 3.19
N ALA A 155 -1.74 4.18 2.96
CA ALA A 155 -0.30 4.32 3.15
C ALA A 155 0.28 5.25 2.08
N THR A 156 1.25 6.05 2.48
CA THR A 156 2.03 6.90 1.59
C THR A 156 3.52 6.69 1.89
N ARG A 157 4.38 7.17 1.03
CA ARG A 157 5.82 7.07 1.13
C ARG A 157 6.50 8.27 0.49
N ASP A 158 7.81 8.33 0.56
CA ASP A 158 8.59 9.33 -0.18
C ASP A 158 8.35 9.18 -1.69
N GLY A 159 8.21 10.31 -2.37
CA GLY A 159 8.16 10.34 -3.83
C GLY A 159 9.53 10.06 -4.44
N LEU A 160 9.57 9.85 -5.75
CA LEU A 160 10.80 9.62 -6.49
C LEU A 160 11.35 10.92 -7.10
N ASN A 161 12.67 10.94 -7.35
CA ASN A 161 13.34 11.99 -8.13
C ASN A 161 13.00 11.94 -9.63
N LYS A 162 12.34 10.87 -10.08
CA LYS A 162 11.88 10.67 -11.46
C LYS A 162 10.36 10.54 -11.49
N ASP A 163 9.71 11.41 -12.27
CA ASP A 163 8.27 11.43 -12.50
C ASP A 163 7.97 12.06 -13.87
N SER A 164 8.16 11.31 -14.95
CA SER A 164 7.95 11.78 -16.33
C SER A 164 6.98 10.88 -17.08
N ASP A 165 6.20 11.50 -17.98
CA ASP A 165 5.34 10.79 -18.93
C ASP A 165 6.13 10.25 -20.14
N ASN A 166 7.35 10.76 -20.36
CA ASN A 166 8.23 10.30 -21.43
C ASN A 166 9.11 9.14 -20.92
N PRO A 167 8.99 7.92 -21.48
CA PRO A 167 9.77 6.77 -21.06
C PRO A 167 11.30 6.97 -21.14
N ALA A 168 11.77 7.73 -22.11
CA ALA A 168 13.21 7.97 -22.29
C ALA A 168 13.84 8.73 -21.11
N ASP A 169 13.07 9.57 -20.40
CA ASP A 169 13.57 10.33 -19.25
C ASP A 169 13.90 9.44 -18.05
N TRP A 170 13.39 8.18 -18.05
CA TRP A 170 13.72 7.18 -17.04
C TRP A 170 15.05 6.49 -17.30
N ASN A 171 15.63 6.65 -18.50
CA ASN A 171 16.85 6.00 -18.98
C ASN A 171 18.04 6.96 -19.08
N ASP A 172 18.10 7.96 -18.20
CA ASP A 172 19.16 8.98 -18.16
C ASP A 172 20.48 8.51 -17.52
N GLY A 173 20.56 7.23 -17.13
CA GLY A 173 21.74 6.64 -16.47
C GLY A 173 21.95 7.10 -15.02
N GLN A 174 21.00 7.84 -14.43
CA GLN A 174 21.08 8.23 -13.04
C GLN A 174 20.22 7.32 -12.16
N PRO A 175 20.60 7.08 -10.91
CA PRO A 175 19.83 6.24 -10.00
C PRO A 175 18.44 6.83 -9.73
N THR A 176 17.49 5.95 -9.44
CA THR A 176 16.17 6.33 -8.94
C THR A 176 16.25 6.46 -7.42
N GLU A 177 16.04 7.66 -6.90
CA GLU A 177 16.16 7.98 -5.48
C GLU A 177 14.84 8.48 -4.90
N GLY A 178 14.66 8.29 -3.59
CA GLY A 178 13.56 8.91 -2.84
C GLY A 178 13.80 10.41 -2.65
N THR A 179 12.69 11.15 -2.50
CA THR A 179 12.71 12.58 -2.16
C THR A 179 12.02 12.80 -0.83
N ASP A 180 12.18 13.99 -0.23
CA ASP A 180 11.49 14.42 0.98
C ASP A 180 10.00 14.77 0.76
N LYS A 181 9.51 14.67 -0.47
CA LYS A 181 8.11 14.93 -0.82
C LYS A 181 7.31 13.66 -0.69
N GLN A 182 6.18 13.75 0.00
CA GLN A 182 5.25 12.63 0.11
C GLN A 182 4.64 12.29 -1.26
N ALA A 183 4.66 11.00 -1.60
CA ALA A 183 4.01 10.52 -2.81
C ALA A 183 2.48 10.60 -2.68
N VAL A 184 1.83 11.24 -3.65
CA VAL A 184 0.36 11.31 -3.78
C VAL A 184 -0.15 10.44 -4.93
N SER A 185 0.75 9.90 -5.74
CA SER A 185 0.51 8.99 -6.86
C SER A 185 1.75 8.14 -7.10
N TYR A 186 1.61 7.11 -7.91
CA TYR A 186 2.74 6.35 -8.45
C TYR A 186 2.43 5.93 -9.88
N ARG A 187 3.48 5.58 -10.63
CA ARG A 187 3.36 5.16 -12.03
C ARG A 187 3.47 3.66 -12.17
N ALA A 188 2.76 3.11 -13.14
CA ALA A 188 3.09 1.82 -13.71
C ALA A 188 4.15 2.00 -14.79
N LEU A 189 5.10 1.07 -14.86
CA LEU A 189 6.15 1.04 -15.88
C LEU A 189 6.15 -0.29 -16.63
N PHE A 190 6.53 -0.22 -17.90
CA PHE A 190 7.04 -1.34 -18.67
C PHE A 190 8.56 -1.28 -18.62
N ILE A 191 9.21 -2.33 -18.13
CA ILE A 191 10.66 -2.42 -18.07
C ILE A 191 11.12 -3.49 -19.06
N ALA A 192 11.96 -3.10 -20.01
CA ALA A 192 12.60 -4.01 -20.95
C ALA A 192 13.83 -4.64 -20.31
N GLY A 193 13.96 -5.96 -20.46
CA GLY A 193 15.06 -6.75 -19.90
C GLY A 193 16.30 -6.79 -20.82
N PRO A 194 17.33 -7.55 -20.40
CA PRO A 194 18.61 -7.66 -21.12
C PRO A 194 18.55 -8.64 -22.32
N SER A 195 17.42 -9.29 -22.60
CA SER A 195 17.25 -10.13 -23.76
C SER A 195 17.36 -9.34 -25.07
N ASP A 196 17.68 -9.99 -26.19
CA ASP A 196 17.77 -9.33 -27.51
C ASP A 196 16.47 -8.58 -27.85
N LYS A 197 15.31 -9.17 -27.55
CA LYS A 197 14.02 -8.52 -27.79
C LYS A 197 13.76 -7.37 -26.83
N GLY A 198 14.14 -7.51 -25.56
CA GLY A 198 14.06 -6.43 -24.60
C GLY A 198 14.91 -5.22 -25.01
N GLN A 199 16.13 -5.46 -25.45
CA GLN A 199 17.03 -4.41 -25.93
C GLN A 199 16.52 -3.74 -27.22
N GLU A 200 15.96 -4.52 -28.18
CA GLU A 200 15.30 -3.94 -29.37
C GLU A 200 14.19 -2.95 -28.99
N LEU A 201 13.35 -3.31 -28.01
CA LEU A 201 12.27 -2.43 -27.53
C LEU A 201 12.82 -1.19 -26.85
N ALA A 202 13.85 -1.36 -25.99
CA ALA A 202 14.50 -0.26 -25.30
C ALA A 202 15.16 0.72 -26.29
N ASP A 203 15.85 0.24 -27.31
CA ASP A 203 16.48 1.07 -28.33
C ASP A 203 15.46 1.90 -29.12
N LYS A 204 14.31 1.32 -29.48
CA LYS A 204 13.22 2.07 -30.12
C LYS A 204 12.70 3.19 -29.23
N VAL A 205 12.43 2.90 -27.96
CA VAL A 205 11.96 3.92 -27.00
C VAL A 205 13.00 5.02 -26.81
N ASN A 206 14.26 4.67 -26.64
CA ASN A 206 15.35 5.63 -26.43
C ASN A 206 15.65 6.49 -27.66
N SER A 207 15.40 5.98 -28.87
CA SER A 207 15.50 6.74 -30.12
C SER A 207 14.27 7.64 -30.37
N GLY A 208 13.22 7.52 -29.57
CA GLY A 208 11.97 8.25 -29.72
C GLY A 208 11.02 7.62 -30.77
N GLU A 209 11.26 6.38 -31.15
CA GLU A 209 10.34 5.64 -32.00
C GLU A 209 9.12 5.15 -31.21
N GLU A 210 7.94 5.18 -31.82
CA GLU A 210 6.75 4.59 -31.24
C GLU A 210 6.76 3.08 -31.41
N LEU A 211 6.48 2.36 -30.31
CA LEU A 211 6.31 0.92 -30.37
C LEU A 211 4.99 0.57 -31.07
N THR A 212 5.04 -0.39 -31.96
CA THR A 212 3.85 -0.96 -32.59
C THR A 212 3.29 -2.09 -31.75
N TRP A 213 2.04 -2.50 -32.04
CA TRP A 213 1.48 -3.70 -31.41
C TRP A 213 2.34 -4.95 -31.70
N ASP A 214 2.86 -5.10 -32.92
CA ASP A 214 3.67 -6.24 -33.31
C ASP A 214 5.00 -6.29 -32.54
N ASP A 215 5.59 -5.13 -32.23
CA ASP A 215 6.77 -5.05 -31.37
C ASP A 215 6.48 -5.63 -29.97
N LEU A 216 5.37 -5.21 -29.37
CA LEU A 216 4.94 -5.63 -28.03
C LEU A 216 4.48 -7.08 -28.02
N ASN A 217 3.70 -7.49 -29.02
CA ASN A 217 3.17 -8.86 -29.13
C ASN A 217 4.25 -9.89 -29.43
N GLY A 218 5.38 -9.48 -29.98
CA GLY A 218 6.56 -10.33 -30.22
C GLY A 218 7.42 -10.58 -28.99
N ALA A 219 7.13 -9.96 -27.86
CA ALA A 219 7.89 -10.09 -26.61
C ALA A 219 7.25 -11.07 -25.63
N ASN A 220 8.06 -11.65 -24.74
CA ASN A 220 7.62 -12.45 -23.61
C ASN A 220 7.40 -11.53 -22.40
N TRP A 221 6.19 -11.48 -21.88
CA TRP A 221 5.78 -10.59 -20.80
C TRP A 221 5.66 -11.29 -19.46
N SER A 222 6.05 -10.58 -18.39
CA SER A 222 5.62 -10.91 -17.05
C SER A 222 4.69 -9.83 -16.52
N VAL A 223 3.54 -10.27 -16.03
CA VAL A 223 2.51 -9.42 -15.41
C VAL A 223 2.21 -9.94 -14.02
N MET A 224 1.54 -9.13 -13.21
CA MET A 224 1.05 -9.53 -11.90
C MET A 224 -0.41 -10.02 -12.02
N SER A 225 -1.01 -10.34 -10.88
CA SER A 225 -2.44 -10.65 -10.77
C SER A 225 -3.30 -9.54 -11.40
N SER A 226 -4.47 -9.92 -11.93
CA SER A 226 -5.41 -9.01 -12.57
C SER A 226 -5.97 -7.92 -11.65
N SER A 227 -5.82 -8.06 -10.33
CA SER A 227 -6.17 -7.07 -9.32
C SER A 227 -5.05 -6.09 -9.00
N SER A 228 -3.82 -6.32 -9.51
CA SER A 228 -2.66 -5.45 -9.29
C SER A 228 -2.76 -4.17 -10.12
N PRO A 229 -2.83 -2.96 -9.50
CA PRO A 229 -2.94 -1.73 -10.26
C PRO A 229 -1.77 -1.51 -11.24
N ALA A 230 -0.53 -1.48 -10.75
CA ALA A 230 0.63 -1.20 -11.57
C ALA A 230 1.11 -2.41 -12.38
N GLY A 231 0.90 -3.63 -11.87
CA GLY A 231 1.34 -4.86 -12.54
C GLY A 231 0.36 -5.42 -13.57
N TYR A 232 -0.85 -4.84 -13.67
CA TYR A 232 -1.87 -5.33 -14.62
C TYR A 232 -2.85 -4.25 -15.08
N ILE A 233 -3.59 -3.59 -14.16
CA ILE A 233 -4.75 -2.76 -14.52
C ILE A 233 -4.34 -1.55 -15.37
N TYR A 234 -3.39 -0.74 -14.91
CA TYR A 234 -2.94 0.44 -15.67
C TYR A 234 -2.23 0.07 -16.98
N PRO A 235 -1.36 -0.95 -17.01
CA PRO A 235 -0.82 -1.50 -18.26
C PRO A 235 -1.88 -1.95 -19.25
N ALA A 236 -2.90 -2.66 -18.79
CA ALA A 236 -4.02 -3.11 -19.64
C ALA A 236 -4.79 -1.91 -20.22
N LEU A 237 -5.05 -0.88 -19.40
CA LEU A 237 -5.70 0.35 -19.86
C LEU A 237 -4.86 1.09 -20.90
N TRP A 238 -3.53 1.18 -20.69
CA TRP A 238 -2.62 1.81 -21.65
C TRP A 238 -2.59 1.06 -22.99
N LEU A 239 -2.52 -0.28 -22.97
CA LEU A 239 -2.59 -1.09 -24.17
C LEU A 239 -3.95 -0.93 -24.88
N GLN A 240 -5.04 -0.89 -24.12
CA GLN A 240 -6.39 -0.71 -24.66
C GLN A 240 -6.54 0.67 -25.32
N ASP A 241 -6.03 1.73 -24.69
CA ASP A 241 -6.12 3.09 -25.23
C ASP A 241 -5.33 3.22 -26.55
N ARG A 242 -4.09 2.70 -26.61
CA ARG A 242 -3.22 2.86 -27.76
C ARG A 242 -3.48 1.89 -28.90
N TYR A 243 -3.75 0.64 -28.59
CA TYR A 243 -3.82 -0.43 -29.59
C TYR A 243 -5.20 -1.07 -29.69
N GLN A 244 -6.16 -0.70 -28.86
CA GLN A 244 -7.47 -1.34 -28.74
C GLN A 244 -7.36 -2.84 -28.42
N LYS A 245 -6.33 -3.21 -27.65
CA LYS A 245 -5.98 -4.57 -27.25
C LYS A 245 -5.59 -4.59 -25.78
N GLY A 246 -5.73 -5.75 -25.13
CA GLY A 246 -5.38 -5.93 -23.73
C GLY A 246 -4.19 -6.88 -23.51
N ILE A 247 -3.84 -7.07 -22.25
CA ILE A 247 -2.80 -8.05 -21.86
C ILE A 247 -3.15 -9.46 -22.34
N THR A 248 -4.43 -9.82 -22.35
CA THR A 248 -4.93 -11.13 -22.82
C THR A 248 -4.78 -11.34 -24.33
N ASP A 249 -4.54 -10.29 -25.09
CA ASP A 249 -4.30 -10.37 -26.54
C ASP A 249 -2.80 -10.57 -26.87
N LEU A 250 -1.91 -10.45 -25.88
CA LEU A 250 -0.49 -10.73 -26.05
C LEU A 250 -0.25 -12.23 -26.26
N SER A 251 0.57 -12.56 -27.24
CA SER A 251 0.89 -13.96 -27.58
C SER A 251 1.61 -14.70 -26.46
N SER A 252 2.38 -13.99 -25.63
CA SER A 252 3.16 -14.55 -24.53
C SER A 252 3.14 -13.60 -23.33
N ALA A 253 2.20 -13.83 -22.42
CA ALA A 253 2.15 -13.16 -21.13
C ALA A 253 1.98 -14.19 -20.01
N VAL A 254 2.84 -14.13 -19.00
CA VAL A 254 2.80 -15.03 -17.85
C VAL A 254 2.59 -14.21 -16.57
N GLN A 255 1.76 -14.72 -15.70
CA GLN A 255 1.61 -14.15 -14.37
C GLN A 255 2.74 -14.64 -13.47
N SER A 256 3.36 -13.69 -12.75
CA SER A 256 4.31 -13.97 -11.67
C SER A 256 3.65 -13.83 -10.32
N ASP A 257 4.09 -14.62 -9.35
CA ASP A 257 3.52 -14.65 -8.00
C ASP A 257 3.98 -13.45 -7.16
N SER A 258 5.17 -12.91 -7.46
CA SER A 258 5.75 -11.75 -6.79
C SER A 258 6.60 -10.91 -7.74
N TYR A 259 6.81 -9.64 -7.41
CA TYR A 259 7.73 -8.78 -8.17
C TYR A 259 9.19 -9.29 -8.06
N ALA A 260 9.61 -9.85 -6.92
CA ALA A 260 10.93 -10.43 -6.76
C ALA A 260 11.19 -11.53 -7.81
N SER A 261 10.26 -12.48 -7.95
CA SER A 261 10.39 -13.55 -8.95
C SER A 261 10.34 -13.00 -10.39
N ALA A 262 9.53 -11.99 -10.64
CA ALA A 262 9.43 -11.34 -11.94
C ALA A 262 10.72 -10.62 -12.33
N PHE A 263 11.35 -9.88 -11.41
CA PHE A 263 12.64 -9.23 -11.63
C PHE A 263 13.77 -10.25 -11.87
N ALA A 264 13.82 -11.33 -11.09
CA ALA A 264 14.80 -12.41 -11.32
C ALA A 264 14.68 -13.03 -12.72
N ARG A 265 13.46 -13.21 -13.21
CA ARG A 265 13.21 -13.71 -14.57
C ARG A 265 13.58 -12.68 -15.64
N LEU A 266 13.33 -11.39 -15.38
CA LEU A 266 13.74 -10.30 -16.28
C LEU A 266 15.27 -10.24 -16.37
N ALA A 267 15.97 -10.19 -15.24
CA ALA A 267 17.42 -10.12 -15.17
C ALA A 267 18.12 -11.31 -15.84
N SER A 268 17.52 -12.51 -15.77
CA SER A 268 18.04 -13.71 -16.44
C SER A 268 17.69 -13.80 -17.93
N GLY A 269 16.93 -12.84 -18.48
CA GLY A 269 16.49 -12.86 -19.88
C GLY A 269 15.41 -13.91 -20.21
N GLN A 270 14.75 -14.49 -19.19
CA GLN A 270 13.65 -15.43 -19.40
C GLN A 270 12.37 -14.74 -19.89
N ILE A 271 12.22 -13.46 -19.60
CA ILE A 271 11.19 -12.57 -20.10
C ILE A 271 11.82 -11.33 -20.70
N ASP A 272 11.14 -10.72 -21.64
CA ASP A 272 11.62 -9.54 -22.37
C ASP A 272 11.09 -8.25 -21.74
N VAL A 273 9.87 -8.29 -21.20
CA VAL A 273 9.18 -7.12 -20.60
C VAL A 273 8.55 -7.51 -19.28
N LEU A 274 8.79 -6.69 -18.27
CA LEU A 274 8.13 -6.73 -16.97
C LEU A 274 7.20 -5.53 -16.80
N VAL A 275 6.02 -5.77 -16.30
CA VAL A 275 5.08 -4.71 -15.87
C VAL A 275 5.16 -4.53 -14.38
N THR A 276 5.40 -3.31 -13.90
CA THR A 276 5.67 -3.05 -12.48
C THR A 276 5.32 -1.61 -12.08
N TYR A 277 5.47 -1.30 -10.80
CA TYR A 277 5.40 0.06 -10.27
C TYR A 277 6.77 0.77 -10.38
N ALA A 278 6.76 2.09 -10.40
CA ALA A 278 7.96 2.89 -10.68
C ALA A 278 9.08 2.71 -9.64
N ASP A 279 8.71 2.66 -8.35
CA ASP A 279 9.64 2.51 -7.23
C ASP A 279 10.40 1.17 -7.28
N ALA A 280 9.88 0.18 -8.02
CA ALA A 280 10.53 -1.11 -8.20
C ALA A 280 11.95 -1.00 -8.79
N ARG A 281 12.23 0.04 -9.56
CA ARG A 281 13.59 0.30 -10.06
C ARG A 281 14.60 0.53 -8.94
N ARG A 282 14.15 1.13 -7.83
CA ARG A 282 14.93 1.34 -6.61
C ARG A 282 14.90 0.09 -5.73
N ASP A 283 13.70 -0.45 -5.52
CA ASP A 283 13.48 -1.58 -4.60
C ASP A 283 14.24 -2.85 -5.02
N TYR A 284 14.49 -3.02 -6.32
CA TYR A 284 15.16 -4.19 -6.90
C TYR A 284 16.47 -3.85 -7.62
N GLU A 285 17.07 -2.68 -7.35
CA GLU A 285 18.30 -2.21 -8.00
C GLU A 285 19.45 -3.23 -7.92
N GLU A 286 19.57 -3.95 -6.80
CA GLU A 286 20.61 -4.97 -6.60
C GLU A 286 20.32 -6.29 -7.34
N SER A 287 19.11 -6.46 -7.91
CA SER A 287 18.65 -7.72 -8.52
C SER A 287 18.85 -7.77 -10.04
N TRP A 288 19.36 -6.68 -10.65
CA TRP A 288 19.46 -6.57 -12.12
C TRP A 288 20.53 -5.60 -12.61
#